data_20cee5bbadac3c008193061ce827606d
#
_entry.id   20cee5bbadac3c008193061ce827606d
#
_cell.length_a   1.000
_cell.length_b   1.000
_cell.length_c   1.000
_cell.angle_alpha   90.00
_cell.angle_beta   90.00
_cell.angle_gamma   90.00
#
_symmetry.space_group_name_H-M   'P 1'
#
loop_
_entity.id
_entity.type
_entity.pdbx_description
1 polymer ?
#
loop_
_entity_poly.entity_id
_entity_poly.type
_entity_poly.pdbx_seq_one_letter_code
_entity_poly.pdbx_strand_id
1 'polypeptide(L)'
;MLEEEEQYEITTFRTESTYQDFRRPDKVEFVRSLEEDLKRRDFTINAFALKEDGKIIDLFDGLDDLHNHVLRAVGNPHERFHEDALRMMRGLRFISQLGFELEPETLEAIKENHALLEKISVERVNIEFVKMLLGKIVKQVCGHLSKPNVTSIVLV
;
A
#
# COMPACT_ATOMS: atom_id res chain seq x y z
N MET A 1 3.83 11.99 33.58
CA MET A 1 4.36 12.28 32.24
C MET A 1 4.93 10.96 31.76
N LEU A 2 4.24 10.26 30.86
CA LEU A 2 4.76 9.06 30.21
C LEU A 2 5.65 9.58 29.08
N GLU A 3 6.94 9.30 29.10
CA GLU A 3 7.84 9.51 27.98
C GLU A 3 7.33 8.62 26.85
N GLU A 4 6.99 9.20 25.71
CA GLU A 4 6.73 8.43 24.49
C GLU A 4 8.06 7.79 24.10
N GLU A 5 8.15 6.45 24.19
CA GLU A 5 9.30 5.71 23.67
C GLU A 5 9.29 5.85 22.15
N GLU A 6 10.23 6.61 21.62
CA GLU A 6 10.46 6.67 20.18
C GLU A 6 11.05 5.35 19.70
N GLN A 7 10.32 4.67 18.80
CA GLN A 7 10.78 3.43 18.19
C GLN A 7 11.38 3.70 16.81
N TYR A 8 12.63 3.29 16.62
CA TYR A 8 13.31 3.38 15.33
C TYR A 8 13.49 1.98 14.73
N GLU A 9 12.97 1.77 13.54
CA GLU A 9 13.20 0.54 12.77
C GLU A 9 14.42 0.71 11.86
N ILE A 10 15.46 -0.10 12.08
CA ILE A 10 16.67 -0.09 11.26
C ILE A 10 16.64 -1.31 10.35
N THR A 11 16.59 -1.09 9.04
CA THR A 11 16.59 -2.15 8.03
C THR A 11 17.61 -1.86 6.94
N THR A 12 18.05 -2.91 6.23
CA THR A 12 18.87 -2.78 5.01
C THR A 12 17.96 -2.65 3.79
N PHE A 13 18.44 -1.97 2.74
CA PHE A 13 17.78 -1.97 1.45
C PHE A 13 17.70 -3.37 0.88
N ARG A 14 16.58 -3.72 0.25
CA ARG A 14 16.37 -5.02 -0.35
C ARG A 14 15.64 -4.91 -1.68
N THR A 15 15.94 -5.82 -2.59
CA THR A 15 15.10 -6.14 -3.73
C THR A 15 14.38 -7.45 -3.48
N GLU A 16 13.28 -7.63 -4.15
CA GLU A 16 12.46 -8.81 -4.09
C GLU A 16 12.34 -9.35 -5.52
N SER A 17 12.67 -10.63 -5.72
CA SER A 17 12.49 -11.31 -7.01
C SER A 17 11.03 -11.75 -7.17
N THR A 18 10.75 -12.53 -8.24
CA THR A 18 9.43 -13.11 -8.49
C THR A 18 8.72 -13.60 -7.23
N TYR A 19 7.42 -13.34 -7.15
CA TYR A 19 6.61 -13.71 -6.02
C TYR A 19 5.91 -15.05 -6.25
N GLN A 20 6.02 -15.95 -5.27
CA GLN A 20 5.20 -17.17 -5.21
C GLN A 20 3.94 -16.89 -4.38
N ASP A 21 2.81 -17.40 -4.85
CA ASP A 21 1.53 -17.37 -4.13
C ASP A 21 1.04 -15.97 -3.72
N PHE A 22 1.37 -14.92 -4.51
CA PHE A 22 0.94 -13.52 -4.27
C PHE A 22 1.28 -12.98 -2.87
N ARG A 23 2.30 -13.55 -2.22
CA ARG A 23 2.62 -13.26 -0.82
C ARG A 23 4.10 -13.13 -0.51
N ARG A 24 4.93 -14.03 -1.05
CA ARG A 24 6.34 -14.12 -0.68
C ARG A 24 7.21 -14.00 -1.91
N PRO A 25 8.22 -13.12 -1.88
CA PRO A 25 9.25 -13.14 -2.91
C PRO A 25 10.01 -14.47 -2.82
N ASP A 26 10.31 -15.07 -3.96
CA ASP A 26 11.13 -16.29 -4.05
C ASP A 26 12.50 -16.09 -3.46
N LYS A 27 13.03 -14.89 -3.59
CA LYS A 27 14.34 -14.50 -3.11
C LYS A 27 14.34 -13.04 -2.69
N VAL A 28 14.87 -12.78 -1.50
CA VAL A 28 15.16 -11.42 -1.03
C VAL A 28 16.67 -11.22 -1.15
N GLU A 29 17.07 -10.25 -1.95
CA GLU A 29 18.46 -9.84 -2.06
C GLU A 29 18.66 -8.49 -1.39
N PHE A 30 19.68 -8.42 -0.53
CA PHE A 30 20.08 -7.15 0.06
C PHE A 30 20.87 -6.35 -0.98
N VAL A 31 20.39 -5.17 -1.30
CA VAL A 31 21.00 -4.28 -2.28
C VAL A 31 21.48 -3.00 -1.61
N ARG A 32 22.39 -2.30 -2.29
CA ARG A 32 22.84 -0.98 -1.88
C ARG A 32 22.13 0.15 -2.64
N SER A 33 21.11 -0.19 -3.42
CA SER A 33 20.34 0.75 -4.22
C SER A 33 19.06 1.18 -3.49
N LEU A 34 19.02 2.45 -3.09
CA LEU A 34 17.81 3.07 -2.56
C LEU A 34 16.66 3.06 -3.57
N GLU A 35 16.97 3.27 -4.85
CA GLU A 35 15.97 3.29 -5.91
C GLU A 35 15.20 1.96 -6.00
N GLU A 36 15.90 0.83 -5.94
CA GLU A 36 15.28 -0.48 -5.96
C GLU A 36 14.42 -0.73 -4.72
N ASP A 37 14.85 -0.26 -3.54
CA ASP A 37 14.04 -0.35 -2.32
C ASP A 37 12.76 0.49 -2.41
N LEU A 38 12.84 1.70 -2.96
CA LEU A 38 11.67 2.55 -3.15
C LEU A 38 10.72 1.98 -4.21
N LYS A 39 11.26 1.40 -5.29
CA LYS A 39 10.48 0.84 -6.40
C LYS A 39 9.60 -0.36 -5.99
N ARG A 40 10.01 -1.17 -5.02
CA ARG A 40 9.21 -2.31 -4.55
C ARG A 40 8.09 -1.94 -3.57
N ARG A 41 8.00 -0.67 -3.15
CA ARG A 41 6.97 -0.21 -2.21
C ARG A 41 5.58 -0.21 -2.84
N ASP A 42 4.56 -0.13 -1.98
CA ASP A 42 3.16 -0.23 -2.40
C ASP A 42 2.64 1.07 -3.07
N PHE A 43 2.76 2.21 -2.37
CA PHE A 43 2.20 3.48 -2.82
C PHE A 43 3.25 4.59 -2.85
N THR A 44 3.08 5.55 -3.76
CA THR A 44 3.99 6.67 -3.98
C THR A 44 4.23 7.49 -2.71
N ILE A 45 3.18 7.73 -1.92
CA ILE A 45 3.25 8.46 -0.65
C ILE A 45 4.09 7.76 0.42
N ASN A 46 4.48 6.51 0.22
CA ASN A 46 5.38 5.73 1.07
C ASN A 46 6.73 5.44 0.39
N ALA A 47 6.96 5.98 -0.82
CA ALA A 47 8.10 5.63 -1.66
C ALA A 47 9.10 6.78 -1.83
N PHE A 48 9.36 7.52 -0.78
CA PHE A 48 10.41 8.54 -0.72
C PHE A 48 11.31 8.31 0.50
N ALA A 49 12.48 8.93 0.49
CA ALA A 49 13.46 8.83 1.56
C ALA A 49 14.01 10.20 1.93
N LEU A 50 14.33 10.38 3.21
CA LEU A 50 15.02 11.55 3.72
C LEU A 50 16.52 11.24 3.87
N LYS A 51 17.39 12.05 3.28
CA LYS A 51 18.83 11.98 3.46
C LYS A 51 19.25 12.69 4.76
N GLU A 52 20.47 12.37 5.21
CA GLU A 52 21.07 13.03 6.38
C GLU A 52 21.20 14.56 6.22
N ASP A 53 21.36 15.04 5.00
CA ASP A 53 21.42 16.46 4.68
C ASP A 53 20.05 17.16 4.64
N GLY A 54 18.98 16.45 4.98
CA GLY A 54 17.62 16.95 4.99
C GLY A 54 16.93 16.93 3.62
N LYS A 55 17.60 16.46 2.56
CA LYS A 55 16.98 16.37 1.23
C LYS A 55 16.09 15.15 1.10
N ILE A 56 14.90 15.36 0.55
CA ILE A 56 13.98 14.29 0.20
C ILE A 56 14.34 13.76 -1.19
N ILE A 57 14.44 12.44 -1.30
CA ILE A 57 14.50 11.72 -2.57
C ILE A 57 13.09 11.21 -2.83
N ASP A 58 12.47 11.71 -3.87
CA ASP A 58 11.19 11.30 -4.39
C ASP A 58 11.37 10.92 -5.86
N LEU A 59 11.15 9.64 -6.18
CA LEU A 59 11.36 9.11 -7.53
C LEU A 59 10.04 8.84 -8.26
N PHE A 60 8.92 8.98 -7.57
CA PHE A 60 7.60 8.58 -8.06
C PHE A 60 6.53 9.65 -7.83
N ASP A 61 6.95 10.90 -7.65
CA ASP A 61 6.07 12.06 -7.41
C ASP A 61 5.14 11.89 -6.19
N GLY A 62 5.63 11.15 -5.17
CA GLY A 62 4.87 10.85 -3.97
C GLY A 62 4.57 12.08 -3.12
N LEU A 63 5.41 13.11 -3.15
CA LEU A 63 5.15 14.38 -2.47
C LEU A 63 4.00 15.15 -3.12
N ASP A 64 3.90 15.12 -4.44
CA ASP A 64 2.79 15.74 -5.18
C ASP A 64 1.49 14.98 -4.90
N ASP A 65 1.51 13.65 -4.92
CA ASP A 65 0.37 12.81 -4.55
C ASP A 65 -0.06 13.07 -3.09
N LEU A 66 0.89 13.21 -2.18
CA LEU A 66 0.63 13.54 -0.78
C LEU A 66 -0.05 14.91 -0.64
N HIS A 67 0.46 15.91 -1.37
CA HIS A 67 -0.10 17.27 -1.37
C HIS A 67 -1.53 17.30 -1.96
N ASN A 68 -1.75 16.54 -3.02
CA ASN A 68 -3.05 16.47 -3.70
C ASN A 68 -4.03 15.46 -3.07
N HIS A 69 -3.64 14.79 -1.97
CA HIS A 69 -4.45 13.77 -1.29
C HIS A 69 -4.83 12.60 -2.23
N VAL A 70 -3.90 12.18 -3.09
CA VAL A 70 -4.07 11.07 -4.02
C VAL A 70 -3.31 9.84 -3.51
N LEU A 71 -3.93 8.68 -3.59
CA LEU A 71 -3.30 7.39 -3.33
C LEU A 71 -3.06 6.66 -4.66
N ARG A 72 -1.80 6.59 -5.06
CA ARG A 72 -1.31 5.97 -6.29
C ARG A 72 -0.35 4.83 -5.98
N ALA A 73 -0.49 3.70 -6.68
CA ALA A 73 0.48 2.61 -6.62
C ALA A 73 1.81 3.02 -7.28
N VAL A 74 2.93 2.48 -6.76
CA VAL A 74 4.25 2.70 -7.37
C VAL A 74 4.34 1.91 -8.68
N GLY A 75 4.61 2.57 -9.79
CA GLY A 75 4.74 1.95 -11.10
C GLY A 75 3.41 1.40 -11.62
N ASN A 76 3.40 0.17 -12.14
CA ASN A 76 2.18 -0.46 -12.67
C ASN A 76 1.35 -1.08 -11.53
N PRO A 77 0.11 -0.61 -11.27
CA PRO A 77 -0.70 -1.11 -10.17
C PRO A 77 -1.07 -2.59 -10.30
N HIS A 78 -1.29 -3.10 -11.52
CA HIS A 78 -1.57 -4.52 -11.73
C HIS A 78 -0.40 -5.41 -11.30
N GLU A 79 0.83 -5.03 -11.67
CA GLU A 79 2.03 -5.74 -11.26
C GLU A 79 2.18 -5.70 -9.73
N ARG A 80 1.99 -4.53 -9.10
CA ARG A 80 2.07 -4.37 -7.64
C ARG A 80 1.08 -5.27 -6.90
N PHE A 81 -0.15 -5.42 -7.42
CA PHE A 81 -1.17 -6.27 -6.78
C PHE A 81 -0.96 -7.76 -7.07
N HIS A 82 -0.31 -8.13 -8.18
CA HIS A 82 0.12 -9.50 -8.42
C HIS A 82 1.30 -9.93 -7.55
N GLU A 83 2.17 -9.02 -7.16
CA GLU A 83 3.27 -9.31 -6.22
C GLU A 83 2.75 -9.59 -4.79
N ASP A 84 1.91 -8.72 -4.25
CA ASP A 84 1.23 -8.92 -2.97
C ASP A 84 -0.18 -8.33 -3.04
N ALA A 85 -1.17 -9.20 -3.17
CA ALA A 85 -2.57 -8.81 -3.27
C ALA A 85 -3.08 -8.07 -2.01
N LEU A 86 -2.42 -8.24 -0.84
CA LEU A 86 -2.76 -7.50 0.36
C LEU A 86 -2.59 -6.00 0.20
N ARG A 87 -1.77 -5.54 -0.76
CA ARG A 87 -1.61 -4.11 -1.07
C ARG A 87 -2.94 -3.45 -1.43
N MET A 88 -3.89 -4.17 -2.04
CA MET A 88 -5.24 -3.67 -2.29
C MET A 88 -5.97 -3.31 -0.99
N MET A 89 -5.94 -4.19 0.02
CA MET A 89 -6.52 -3.92 1.34
C MET A 89 -5.80 -2.78 2.07
N ARG A 90 -4.48 -2.70 1.92
CA ARG A 90 -3.68 -1.57 2.45
C ARG A 90 -4.09 -0.25 1.82
N GLY A 91 -4.36 -0.22 0.51
CA GLY A 91 -4.88 0.96 -0.18
C GLY A 91 -6.22 1.43 0.39
N LEU A 92 -7.18 0.53 0.55
CA LEU A 92 -8.48 0.82 1.17
C LEU A 92 -8.32 1.34 2.61
N ARG A 93 -7.41 0.75 3.38
CA ARG A 93 -7.08 1.24 4.73
C ARG A 93 -6.52 2.66 4.71
N PHE A 94 -5.57 2.96 3.81
CA PHE A 94 -5.00 4.31 3.72
C PHE A 94 -6.05 5.36 3.37
N ILE A 95 -6.97 5.05 2.45
CA ILE A 95 -8.11 5.93 2.16
C ILE A 95 -8.91 6.20 3.44
N SER A 96 -9.26 5.15 4.19
CA SER A 96 -10.02 5.28 5.43
C SER A 96 -9.30 6.11 6.49
N GLN A 97 -7.98 5.96 6.60
CA GLN A 97 -7.18 6.64 7.60
C GLN A 97 -6.84 8.09 7.24
N LEU A 98 -6.49 8.32 5.97
CA LEU A 98 -5.95 9.61 5.50
C LEU A 98 -7.00 10.49 4.80
N GLY A 99 -8.06 9.90 4.25
CA GLY A 99 -9.07 10.62 3.47
C GLY A 99 -8.62 10.95 2.06
N PHE A 100 -7.69 10.19 1.52
CA PHE A 100 -7.19 10.35 0.17
C PHE A 100 -8.13 9.72 -0.85
N GLU A 101 -8.04 10.16 -2.10
CA GLU A 101 -8.75 9.56 -3.22
C GLU A 101 -7.82 8.58 -3.94
N LEU A 102 -8.39 7.43 -4.38
CA LEU A 102 -7.64 6.52 -5.24
C LEU A 102 -7.43 7.15 -6.62
N GLU A 103 -6.20 7.09 -7.08
CA GLU A 103 -5.88 7.40 -8.47
C GLU A 103 -6.68 6.43 -9.39
N PRO A 104 -7.23 6.91 -10.53
CA PRO A 104 -8.15 6.13 -11.36
C PRO A 104 -7.60 4.77 -11.84
N GLU A 105 -6.33 4.70 -12.27
CA GLU A 105 -5.72 3.45 -12.74
C GLU A 105 -5.51 2.46 -11.59
N THR A 106 -5.10 2.98 -10.42
CA THR A 106 -4.97 2.18 -9.19
C THR A 106 -6.32 1.61 -8.75
N LEU A 107 -7.40 2.41 -8.84
CA LEU A 107 -8.76 1.97 -8.53
C LEU A 107 -9.23 0.86 -9.49
N GLU A 108 -8.98 1.03 -10.79
CA GLU A 108 -9.37 0.03 -11.78
C GLU A 108 -8.62 -1.28 -11.59
N ALA A 109 -7.31 -1.20 -11.33
CA ALA A 109 -6.50 -2.36 -11.01
C ALA A 109 -6.99 -3.12 -9.76
N ILE A 110 -7.47 -2.41 -8.72
CA ILE A 110 -8.10 -3.06 -7.56
C ILE A 110 -9.35 -3.82 -7.96
N LYS A 111 -10.22 -3.22 -8.80
CA LYS A 111 -11.45 -3.86 -9.25
C LYS A 111 -11.18 -5.11 -10.08
N GLU A 112 -10.17 -5.08 -10.94
CA GLU A 112 -9.84 -6.21 -11.82
C GLU A 112 -9.14 -7.35 -11.07
N ASN A 113 -8.33 -7.02 -10.05
CA ASN A 113 -7.49 -8.00 -9.36
C ASN A 113 -8.07 -8.47 -8.01
N HIS A 114 -9.25 -8.01 -7.60
CA HIS A 114 -9.82 -8.32 -6.28
C HIS A 114 -9.87 -9.81 -5.94
N ALA A 115 -10.10 -10.69 -6.94
CA ALA A 115 -10.13 -12.14 -6.75
C ALA A 115 -8.81 -12.71 -6.20
N LEU A 116 -7.68 -11.99 -6.36
CA LEU A 116 -6.40 -12.41 -5.79
C LEU A 116 -6.41 -12.39 -4.24
N LEU A 117 -7.31 -11.64 -3.62
CA LEU A 117 -7.45 -11.60 -2.16
C LEU A 117 -7.85 -12.95 -1.57
N GLU A 118 -8.54 -13.82 -2.33
CA GLU A 118 -8.87 -15.17 -1.90
C GLU A 118 -7.64 -16.04 -1.63
N LYS A 119 -6.49 -15.68 -2.21
CA LYS A 119 -5.20 -16.37 -2.02
C LYS A 119 -4.44 -15.88 -0.78
N ILE A 120 -4.90 -14.81 -0.15
CA ILE A 120 -4.28 -14.23 1.05
C ILE A 120 -4.93 -14.84 2.29
N SER A 121 -4.12 -15.12 3.31
CA SER A 121 -4.66 -15.66 4.56
C SER A 121 -5.66 -14.69 5.22
N VAL A 122 -6.74 -15.23 5.73
CA VAL A 122 -7.83 -14.46 6.36
C VAL A 122 -7.31 -13.57 7.49
N GLU A 123 -6.30 -14.01 8.23
CA GLU A 123 -5.70 -13.24 9.33
C GLU A 123 -5.07 -11.95 8.82
N ARG A 124 -4.32 -12.01 7.69
CA ARG A 124 -3.71 -10.81 7.10
C ARG A 124 -4.77 -9.83 6.61
N VAL A 125 -5.80 -10.33 5.93
CA VAL A 125 -6.93 -9.52 5.46
C VAL A 125 -7.65 -8.87 6.64
N ASN A 126 -7.94 -9.63 7.70
CA ASN A 126 -8.61 -9.13 8.90
C ASN A 126 -7.83 -8.02 9.60
N ILE A 127 -6.50 -8.14 9.68
CA ILE A 127 -5.67 -7.10 10.29
C ILE A 127 -5.83 -5.75 9.54
N GLU A 128 -5.77 -5.77 8.22
CA GLU A 128 -5.94 -4.55 7.42
C GLU A 128 -7.40 -4.04 7.48
N PHE A 129 -8.37 -4.96 7.46
CA PHE A 129 -9.79 -4.64 7.58
C PHE A 129 -10.13 -3.96 8.92
N VAL A 130 -9.65 -4.49 10.03
CA VAL A 130 -9.85 -3.86 11.34
C VAL A 130 -9.22 -2.47 11.39
N LYS A 131 -7.99 -2.31 10.88
CA LYS A 131 -7.34 -1.01 10.79
C LYS A 131 -8.11 -0.02 9.91
N MET A 132 -8.74 -0.50 8.84
CA MET A 132 -9.60 0.29 7.97
C MET A 132 -10.85 0.76 8.72
N LEU A 133 -11.51 -0.11 9.49
CA LEU A 133 -12.70 0.24 10.28
C LEU A 133 -12.39 1.27 11.39
N LEU A 134 -11.18 1.24 11.94
CA LEU A 134 -10.71 2.21 12.93
C LEU A 134 -10.28 3.55 12.30
N GLY A 135 -10.25 3.65 10.99
CA GLY A 135 -9.90 4.87 10.26
C GLY A 135 -10.94 5.98 10.43
N LYS A 136 -10.51 7.24 10.31
CA LYS A 136 -11.35 8.42 10.54
C LYS A 136 -12.49 8.58 9.53
N ILE A 137 -12.41 7.94 8.36
CA ILE A 137 -13.29 8.19 7.22
C ILE A 137 -14.01 6.91 6.75
N VAL A 138 -14.44 6.09 7.69
CA VAL A 138 -15.21 4.86 7.41
C VAL A 138 -16.39 5.10 6.45
N LYS A 139 -17.07 6.24 6.58
CA LYS A 139 -18.20 6.61 5.71
C LYS A 139 -17.80 6.80 4.24
N GLN A 140 -16.61 7.33 3.98
CA GLN A 140 -16.10 7.51 2.62
C GLN A 140 -15.74 6.16 2.00
N VAL A 141 -15.06 5.30 2.73
CA VAL A 141 -14.74 3.94 2.30
C VAL A 141 -16.02 3.13 2.04
N CYS A 142 -16.99 3.16 2.97
CA CYS A 142 -18.28 2.50 2.77
C CYS A 142 -19.04 3.06 1.56
N GLY A 143 -18.96 4.36 1.29
CA GLY A 143 -19.55 4.99 0.09
C GLY A 143 -18.89 4.52 -1.22
N HIS A 144 -17.58 4.25 -1.21
CA HIS A 144 -16.89 3.66 -2.36
C HIS A 144 -17.20 2.16 -2.50
N LEU A 145 -17.32 1.43 -1.39
CA LEU A 145 -17.69 0.01 -1.33
C LEU A 145 -19.17 -0.23 -1.70
N SER A 146 -20.06 0.74 -1.51
CA SER A 146 -21.46 0.63 -1.86
C SER A 146 -21.76 0.86 -3.35
N LYS A 147 -20.77 1.23 -4.15
CA LYS A 147 -20.90 1.16 -5.62
C LYS A 147 -20.85 -0.31 -6.04
N PRO A 148 -21.78 -0.77 -6.91
CA PRO A 148 -22.14 -2.19 -7.07
C PRO A 148 -21.03 -3.16 -7.45
N ASN A 149 -19.82 -2.69 -7.75
CA ASN A 149 -18.69 -3.55 -8.13
C ASN A 149 -17.64 -3.76 -7.02
N VAL A 150 -17.82 -3.17 -5.84
CA VAL A 150 -16.83 -3.27 -4.74
C VAL A 150 -17.38 -4.02 -3.54
N THR A 151 -18.72 -4.16 -3.45
CA THR A 151 -19.40 -4.86 -2.34
C THR A 151 -19.06 -6.37 -2.30
N SER A 152 -18.67 -6.95 -3.44
CA SER A 152 -18.23 -8.34 -3.51
C SER A 152 -16.84 -8.60 -2.89
N ILE A 153 -16.06 -7.56 -2.60
CA ILE A 153 -14.70 -7.70 -2.07
C ILE A 153 -14.70 -7.90 -0.54
N VAL A 154 -15.74 -7.46 0.16
CA VAL A 154 -15.71 -7.34 1.63
C VAL A 154 -16.61 -8.36 2.34
N LEU A 155 -17.46 -9.09 1.61
CA LEU A 155 -18.49 -9.97 2.19
C LEU A 155 -18.37 -11.44 1.75
N VAL A 156 -17.17 -11.94 1.53
CA VAL A 156 -16.93 -13.39 1.38
C VAL A 156 -16.24 -13.95 2.61
#